data_27e1e65f728733e74f31e92f46d51929
#
_entry.id   27e1e65f728733e74f31e92f46d51929
#
_cell.length_a   1.000
_cell.length_b   1.000
_cell.length_c   1.000
_cell.angle_alpha   90.00
_cell.angle_beta   90.00
_cell.angle_gamma   90.00
#
_symmetry.space_group_name_H-M   'P 1'
#
loop_
_entity.id
_entity.type
_entity.pdbx_description
1 polymer ?
#
loop_
_entity_poly.entity_id
_entity_poly.type
_entity_poly.pdbx_seq_one_letter_code
_entity_poly.pdbx_strand_id
1 'polypeptide(L)'
;MLLSLYPAALGESIVLTPNVQSVGYSFTLSGEEYARVFYKAATESGNFVVHGENGVFSGEIALPHSAAGGNVTVTVKTLDDKQRGQTQIALPAAADYTAPSGSSSGRVKNLLLTETPEGLQYSFSSTASYLMLHYSNRQQKGTYPVYPDENGLFSGEILLPITYARTLTTVQILSGGGTTLAEEKARKGYLAPEAVPSQEGRLSGITVCIDPGHQENGRPVSEPVGPGLSGKTAGSGGMAQGKFTLRKESIVVLEIAMVLRDELIRQGATVVITRDKEAQFLTNMERCAIAEEVGADIMLRLHCDTRESAKKYGISIYTPFRSTYAQAVADKHGYRHMGNLLLNAMKQSVGYEQTDATGFVTLSDQFVGNNWAKMPCFLIELGFLSNTHEDFLLSHPHHQQLLSEGMAQGVYDIALYRGLLSGE
;
A
#
# COMPACT_ATOMS: atom_id res chain seq x y z
N MET A 1 -48.94 -22.00 18.32
CA MET A 1 -47.61 -21.62 18.82
C MET A 1 -46.59 -22.17 17.82
N LEU A 2 -46.37 -21.41 16.75
CA LEU A 2 -45.42 -21.78 15.67
C LEU A 2 -44.05 -21.16 16.03
N LEU A 3 -43.12 -22.00 16.45
CA LEU A 3 -41.72 -21.65 16.55
C LEU A 3 -41.19 -21.43 15.14
N SER A 4 -40.89 -20.18 14.77
CA SER A 4 -40.12 -19.86 13.61
C SER A 4 -38.67 -20.31 13.84
N LEU A 5 -38.32 -21.45 13.27
CA LEU A 5 -36.94 -21.84 13.08
C LEU A 5 -36.31 -20.86 12.06
N TYR A 6 -35.56 -19.89 12.53
CA TYR A 6 -34.57 -19.23 11.66
C TYR A 6 -33.56 -20.29 11.22
N PRO A 7 -33.33 -20.48 9.94
CA PRO A 7 -32.23 -21.31 9.51
C PRO A 7 -30.94 -20.65 10.02
N ALA A 8 -30.13 -21.37 10.77
CA ALA A 8 -28.76 -21.01 11.05
C ALA A 8 -28.13 -20.70 9.69
N ALA A 9 -27.49 -19.52 9.56
CA ALA A 9 -26.77 -19.14 8.37
C ALA A 9 -25.82 -20.30 8.02
N LEU A 10 -26.06 -20.93 6.87
CA LEU A 10 -25.16 -21.94 6.31
C LEU A 10 -23.81 -21.25 6.15
N GLY A 11 -22.86 -21.59 7.01
CA GLY A 11 -21.48 -21.14 6.88
C GLY A 11 -20.99 -21.56 5.50
N GLU A 12 -20.51 -20.58 4.76
CA GLU A 12 -19.97 -20.83 3.42
C GLU A 12 -18.84 -21.85 3.54
N SER A 13 -18.84 -22.87 2.69
CA SER A 13 -17.87 -23.97 2.77
C SER A 13 -16.52 -23.53 2.26
N ILE A 14 -15.52 -23.52 3.15
CA ILE A 14 -14.12 -23.35 2.78
C ILE A 14 -13.57 -24.73 2.45
N VAL A 15 -13.10 -24.91 1.23
CA VAL A 15 -12.40 -26.11 0.80
C VAL A 15 -10.90 -25.89 0.97
N LEU A 16 -10.23 -26.79 1.69
CA LEU A 16 -8.78 -26.76 1.88
C LEU A 16 -8.13 -27.96 1.20
N THR A 17 -7.02 -27.73 0.53
CA THR A 17 -6.17 -28.78 -0.09
C THR A 17 -4.81 -28.74 0.57
N PRO A 18 -4.42 -29.76 1.38
CA PRO A 18 -3.16 -29.74 2.10
C PRO A 18 -2.00 -30.24 1.24
N ASN A 19 -0.90 -29.53 1.33
CA ASN A 19 0.44 -29.95 0.85
C ASN A 19 1.43 -29.93 2.03
N VAL A 20 2.65 -30.45 1.83
CA VAL A 20 3.66 -30.48 2.88
C VAL A 20 4.06 -29.08 3.37
N GLN A 21 4.14 -28.13 2.44
CA GLN A 21 4.57 -26.75 2.72
C GLN A 21 3.52 -25.70 2.33
N SER A 22 2.27 -26.10 2.12
CA SER A 22 1.24 -25.15 1.79
C SER A 22 -0.17 -25.69 2.02
N VAL A 23 -1.13 -24.77 2.04
CA VAL A 23 -2.56 -25.08 2.03
C VAL A 23 -3.22 -24.30 0.91
N GLY A 24 -3.70 -25.00 -0.12
CA GLY A 24 -4.64 -24.43 -1.08
C GLY A 24 -5.98 -24.16 -0.42
N TYR A 25 -6.61 -23.04 -0.75
CA TYR A 25 -7.96 -22.71 -0.27
C TYR A 25 -8.85 -22.29 -1.43
N SER A 26 -10.15 -22.59 -1.30
CA SER A 26 -11.20 -22.10 -2.20
C SER A 26 -12.49 -21.92 -1.42
N PHE A 27 -13.22 -20.84 -1.66
CA PHE A 27 -14.53 -20.54 -1.08
C PHE A 27 -15.33 -19.57 -1.96
N THR A 28 -16.61 -19.42 -1.69
CA THR A 28 -17.49 -18.47 -2.36
C THR A 28 -18.11 -17.51 -1.36
N LEU A 29 -18.13 -16.21 -1.70
CA LEU A 29 -18.87 -15.18 -0.97
C LEU A 29 -19.74 -14.40 -1.95
N SER A 30 -21.04 -14.58 -1.84
CA SER A 30 -21.97 -13.89 -2.74
C SER A 30 -22.03 -12.39 -2.43
N GLY A 31 -21.82 -11.55 -3.45
CA GLY A 31 -21.88 -10.10 -3.34
C GLY A 31 -20.63 -9.44 -2.76
N GLU A 32 -19.56 -10.20 -2.52
CA GLU A 32 -18.28 -9.69 -2.06
C GLU A 32 -17.24 -9.82 -3.19
N GLU A 33 -16.48 -8.77 -3.44
CA GLU A 33 -15.34 -8.80 -4.36
C GLU A 33 -14.03 -9.10 -3.63
N TYR A 34 -13.99 -8.87 -2.30
CA TYR A 34 -12.83 -9.07 -1.45
C TYR A 34 -13.17 -9.79 -0.17
N ALA A 35 -12.21 -10.58 0.30
CA ALA A 35 -12.27 -11.25 1.59
C ALA A 35 -10.92 -11.16 2.33
N ARG A 36 -10.96 -11.31 3.65
CA ARG A 36 -9.75 -11.49 4.47
C ARG A 36 -9.63 -12.95 4.84
N VAL A 37 -8.49 -13.54 4.48
CA VAL A 37 -8.12 -14.89 4.86
C VAL A 37 -7.16 -14.81 6.04
N PHE A 38 -7.53 -15.40 7.15
CA PHE A 38 -6.67 -15.60 8.32
C PHE A 38 -6.23 -17.05 8.36
N TYR A 39 -4.99 -17.29 8.69
CA TYR A 39 -4.52 -18.64 8.93
C TYR A 39 -3.71 -18.73 10.22
N LYS A 40 -3.72 -19.92 10.82
CA LYS A 40 -2.96 -20.24 12.01
C LYS A 40 -2.47 -21.69 11.92
N ALA A 41 -1.17 -21.85 11.87
CA ALA A 41 -0.45 -23.11 12.03
C ALA A 41 0.25 -23.16 13.40
N ALA A 42 0.94 -24.24 13.72
CA ALA A 42 1.67 -24.37 14.98
C ALA A 42 2.82 -23.35 15.11
N THR A 43 3.52 -23.06 14.02
CA THR A 43 4.73 -22.25 14.00
C THR A 43 4.52 -20.88 13.38
N GLU A 44 3.37 -20.64 12.75
CA GLU A 44 3.13 -19.45 11.94
C GLU A 44 1.66 -19.04 11.94
N SER A 45 1.40 -17.75 11.82
CA SER A 45 0.07 -17.22 11.63
C SER A 45 0.10 -15.93 10.79
N GLY A 46 -0.97 -15.69 10.05
CA GLY A 46 -1.08 -14.47 9.25
C GLY A 46 -2.47 -14.17 8.78
N ASN A 47 -2.61 -13.07 8.08
CA ASN A 47 -3.82 -12.68 7.39
C ASN A 47 -3.49 -11.83 6.16
N PHE A 48 -4.31 -11.97 5.14
CA PHE A 48 -4.18 -11.22 3.89
C PHE A 48 -5.56 -11.03 3.25
N VAL A 49 -5.66 -10.02 2.38
CA VAL A 49 -6.86 -9.78 1.58
C VAL A 49 -6.71 -10.52 0.25
N VAL A 50 -7.80 -11.08 -0.21
CA VAL A 50 -7.90 -11.76 -1.50
C VAL A 50 -9.01 -11.14 -2.32
N HIS A 51 -8.81 -11.09 -3.62
CA HIS A 51 -9.82 -10.69 -4.60
C HIS A 51 -10.51 -11.94 -5.16
N GLY A 52 -11.83 -11.89 -5.27
CA GLY A 52 -12.63 -12.95 -5.87
C GLY A 52 -13.10 -12.59 -7.27
N GLU A 53 -13.10 -13.56 -8.15
CA GLU A 53 -13.72 -13.43 -9.47
C GLU A 53 -15.13 -14.00 -9.44
N ASN A 54 -16.14 -13.16 -9.70
CA ASN A 54 -17.56 -13.55 -9.61
C ASN A 54 -17.95 -14.17 -8.26
N GLY A 55 -17.37 -13.68 -7.18
CA GLY A 55 -17.60 -14.19 -5.83
C GLY A 55 -16.88 -15.50 -5.50
N VAL A 56 -16.00 -15.99 -6.37
CA VAL A 56 -15.15 -17.17 -6.14
C VAL A 56 -13.75 -16.71 -5.74
N PHE A 57 -13.25 -17.23 -4.63
CA PHE A 57 -11.94 -16.93 -4.06
C PHE A 57 -11.10 -18.19 -3.99
N SER A 58 -9.87 -18.13 -4.47
CA SER A 58 -8.93 -19.25 -4.37
C SER A 58 -7.49 -18.75 -4.28
N GLY A 59 -6.63 -19.56 -3.71
CA GLY A 59 -5.22 -19.26 -3.57
C GLY A 59 -4.48 -20.28 -2.74
N GLU A 60 -3.27 -19.95 -2.35
CA GLU A 60 -2.40 -20.82 -1.58
C GLU A 60 -1.77 -20.07 -0.40
N ILE A 61 -1.70 -20.74 0.75
CA ILE A 61 -1.00 -20.28 1.94
C ILE A 61 0.30 -21.08 2.02
N ALA A 62 1.43 -20.44 1.72
CA ALA A 62 2.73 -21.07 1.89
C ALA A 62 3.09 -21.14 3.38
N LEU A 63 3.71 -22.24 3.80
CA LEU A 63 4.07 -22.52 5.17
C LEU A 63 5.51 -23.04 5.26
N PRO A 64 6.23 -22.77 6.36
CA PRO A 64 7.56 -23.36 6.54
C PRO A 64 7.49 -24.89 6.69
N HIS A 65 8.55 -25.58 6.30
CA HIS A 65 8.65 -27.05 6.37
C HIS A 65 8.35 -27.60 7.78
N SER A 66 8.71 -26.84 8.80
CA SER A 66 8.43 -27.17 10.21
C SER A 66 6.94 -27.18 10.58
N ALA A 67 6.05 -26.68 9.73
CA ALA A 67 4.61 -26.77 9.93
C ALA A 67 4.03 -28.13 9.47
N ALA A 68 4.79 -28.92 8.72
CA ALA A 68 4.35 -30.21 8.20
C ALA A 68 3.92 -31.17 9.33
N GLY A 69 2.89 -31.95 9.08
CA GLY A 69 2.29 -32.85 10.07
C GLY A 69 1.42 -32.17 11.12
N GLY A 70 1.39 -30.83 11.15
CA GLY A 70 0.56 -30.05 12.06
C GLY A 70 -0.82 -29.74 11.47
N ASN A 71 -1.64 -29.02 12.25
CA ASN A 71 -2.95 -28.54 11.82
C ASN A 71 -2.87 -27.07 11.38
N VAL A 72 -3.61 -26.72 10.34
CA VAL A 72 -3.81 -25.33 9.91
C VAL A 72 -5.30 -25.00 10.02
N THR A 73 -5.61 -23.93 10.73
CA THR A 73 -6.95 -23.33 10.79
C THR A 73 -6.98 -22.16 9.82
N VAL A 74 -7.97 -22.15 8.94
CA VAL A 74 -8.27 -21.05 8.02
C VAL A 74 -9.60 -20.43 8.40
N THR A 75 -9.62 -19.11 8.56
CA THR A 75 -10.82 -18.33 8.87
C THR A 75 -11.01 -17.28 7.77
N VAL A 76 -12.19 -17.21 7.21
CA VAL A 76 -12.58 -16.22 6.21
C VAL A 76 -13.46 -15.15 6.84
N LYS A 77 -13.15 -13.89 6.59
CA LYS A 77 -13.94 -12.74 7.02
C LYS A 77 -14.18 -11.79 5.86
N THR A 78 -15.25 -11.02 5.96
CA THR A 78 -15.45 -9.82 5.13
C THR A 78 -14.44 -8.72 5.53
N LEU A 79 -14.35 -7.66 4.74
CA LEU A 79 -13.46 -6.54 5.05
C LEU A 79 -13.88 -5.74 6.29
N ASP A 80 -15.15 -5.75 6.64
CA ASP A 80 -15.69 -5.20 7.90
C ASP A 80 -15.56 -6.17 9.10
N ASP A 81 -14.69 -7.18 8.98
CA ASP A 81 -14.33 -8.14 10.03
C ASP A 81 -15.41 -9.15 10.44
N LYS A 82 -16.52 -9.27 9.69
CA LYS A 82 -17.54 -10.30 9.95
C LYS A 82 -17.04 -11.66 9.49
N GLN A 83 -16.96 -12.60 10.40
CA GLN A 83 -16.59 -13.98 10.08
C GLN A 83 -17.66 -14.66 9.21
N ARG A 84 -17.23 -15.27 8.11
CA ARG A 84 -18.08 -16.00 7.16
C ARG A 84 -17.89 -17.50 7.26
N GLY A 85 -16.68 -17.95 7.54
CA GLY A 85 -16.38 -19.37 7.68
C GLY A 85 -15.09 -19.61 8.45
N GLN A 86 -14.96 -20.81 8.95
CA GLN A 86 -13.72 -21.31 9.55
C GLN A 86 -13.64 -22.81 9.35
N THR A 87 -12.46 -23.31 8.97
CA THR A 87 -12.21 -24.73 8.83
C THR A 87 -10.77 -25.06 9.22
N GLN A 88 -10.49 -26.33 9.46
CA GLN A 88 -9.17 -26.81 9.85
C GLN A 88 -8.81 -28.04 9.02
N ILE A 89 -7.53 -28.16 8.70
CA ILE A 89 -6.98 -29.32 8.00
C ILE A 89 -5.63 -29.73 8.59
N ALA A 90 -5.36 -31.04 8.59
CA ALA A 90 -4.04 -31.56 8.91
C ALA A 90 -3.14 -31.54 7.68
N LEU A 91 -1.90 -31.09 7.84
CA LEU A 91 -0.88 -31.14 6.79
C LEU A 91 -0.26 -32.55 6.73
N PRO A 92 0.14 -33.02 5.55
CA PRO A 92 0.98 -34.19 5.42
C PRO A 92 2.27 -34.02 6.25
N ALA A 93 2.75 -35.09 6.83
CA ALA A 93 4.07 -35.10 7.49
C ALA A 93 5.16 -34.97 6.42
N ALA A 94 6.18 -34.18 6.70
CA ALA A 94 7.39 -34.18 5.89
C ALA A 94 8.24 -35.41 6.25
N ALA A 95 8.54 -36.21 5.26
CA ALA A 95 9.30 -37.48 5.49
C ALA A 95 10.74 -37.23 5.96
N ASP A 96 11.28 -36.06 5.68
CA ASP A 96 12.65 -35.62 5.96
C ASP A 96 12.76 -34.64 7.14
N TYR A 97 11.64 -34.26 7.76
CA TYR A 97 11.67 -33.35 8.91
C TYR A 97 12.08 -34.11 10.19
N THR A 98 13.23 -33.73 10.71
CA THR A 98 13.72 -34.17 12.03
C THR A 98 13.67 -33.02 13.02
N ALA A 99 13.27 -33.30 14.25
CA ALA A 99 13.28 -32.28 15.31
C ALA A 99 14.71 -31.73 15.49
N PRO A 100 14.86 -30.44 15.80
CA PRO A 100 16.18 -29.84 15.98
C PRO A 100 17.02 -30.56 17.02
N SER A 101 18.27 -30.88 16.70
CA SER A 101 19.22 -31.50 17.61
C SER A 101 20.60 -30.87 17.49
N GLY A 102 21.41 -30.96 18.54
CA GLY A 102 22.75 -30.38 18.58
C GLY A 102 22.79 -28.97 19.18
N SER A 103 23.88 -28.25 18.91
CA SER A 103 24.11 -26.92 19.47
C SER A 103 23.16 -25.89 18.81
N SER A 104 22.41 -25.19 19.64
CA SER A 104 21.54 -24.05 19.22
C SER A 104 22.09 -22.72 19.70
N SER A 105 23.37 -22.62 19.99
CA SER A 105 24.04 -21.38 20.40
C SER A 105 25.27 -21.15 19.53
N GLY A 106 25.51 -19.91 19.18
CA GLY A 106 26.65 -19.52 18.38
C GLY A 106 26.54 -18.03 18.00
N ARG A 107 27.67 -17.42 17.67
CA ARG A 107 27.66 -16.04 17.21
C ARG A 107 27.11 -15.99 15.76
N VAL A 108 26.09 -15.20 15.56
CA VAL A 108 25.57 -14.89 14.23
C VAL A 108 26.42 -13.79 13.60
N LYS A 109 26.82 -13.97 12.35
CA LYS A 109 27.59 -12.99 11.57
C LYS A 109 26.90 -12.75 10.24
N ASN A 110 26.96 -11.49 9.79
CA ASN A 110 26.51 -11.06 8.46
C ASN A 110 25.04 -11.45 8.17
N LEU A 111 24.15 -11.20 9.13
CA LEU A 111 22.71 -11.35 8.85
C LEU A 111 22.31 -10.34 7.77
N LEU A 112 21.88 -10.85 6.64
CA LEU A 112 21.46 -10.10 5.48
C LEU A 112 20.02 -10.50 5.14
N LEU A 113 19.17 -9.51 4.85
CA LEU A 113 17.84 -9.67 4.33
C LEU A 113 17.76 -9.05 2.94
N THR A 114 17.29 -9.80 1.97
CA THR A 114 17.08 -9.33 0.59
C THR A 114 15.62 -9.53 0.21
N GLU A 115 14.98 -8.51 -0.33
CA GLU A 115 13.61 -8.60 -0.82
C GLU A 115 13.55 -9.46 -2.08
N THR A 116 12.56 -10.35 -2.15
CA THR A 116 12.24 -11.17 -3.32
C THR A 116 10.78 -10.92 -3.73
N PRO A 117 10.34 -11.33 -4.93
CA PRO A 117 8.93 -11.23 -5.30
C PRO A 117 7.99 -11.90 -4.29
N GLU A 118 8.41 -12.98 -3.65
CA GLU A 118 7.57 -13.82 -2.80
C GLU A 118 7.76 -13.61 -1.30
N GLY A 119 8.84 -12.89 -0.90
CA GLY A 119 9.11 -12.71 0.50
C GLY A 119 10.41 -11.98 0.83
N LEU A 120 11.11 -12.46 1.84
CA LEU A 120 12.42 -12.00 2.26
C LEU A 120 13.38 -13.17 2.27
N GLN A 121 14.37 -13.16 1.42
CA GLN A 121 15.49 -14.08 1.50
C GLN A 121 16.41 -13.67 2.66
N TYR A 122 16.81 -14.60 3.48
CA TYR A 122 17.79 -14.38 4.55
C TYR A 122 19.06 -15.18 4.32
N SER A 123 20.18 -14.64 4.78
CA SER A 123 21.45 -15.38 4.87
C SER A 123 22.26 -14.88 6.04
N PHE A 124 22.95 -15.80 6.74
CA PHE A 124 23.91 -15.51 7.80
C PHE A 124 24.81 -16.72 8.07
N SER A 125 25.90 -16.54 8.78
CA SER A 125 26.78 -17.65 9.19
C SER A 125 26.83 -17.80 10.72
N SER A 126 26.94 -19.05 11.19
CA SER A 126 27.12 -19.41 12.59
C SER A 126 27.73 -20.78 12.71
N THR A 127 28.28 -21.10 13.89
CA THR A 127 28.80 -22.42 14.24
C THR A 127 27.76 -23.33 14.90
N ALA A 128 26.52 -22.86 15.03
CA ALA A 128 25.43 -23.64 15.60
C ALA A 128 24.99 -24.77 14.67
N SER A 129 24.50 -25.88 15.22
CA SER A 129 23.86 -26.94 14.44
C SER A 129 22.47 -26.58 13.94
N TYR A 130 21.79 -25.71 14.67
CA TYR A 130 20.52 -25.06 14.28
C TYR A 130 20.33 -23.77 15.05
N LEU A 131 19.49 -22.88 14.53
CA LEU A 131 19.02 -21.70 15.23
C LEU A 131 17.51 -21.55 14.98
N MET A 132 16.85 -20.70 15.76
CA MET A 132 15.44 -20.38 15.54
C MET A 132 15.36 -19.06 14.80
N LEU A 133 14.67 -19.03 13.67
CA LEU A 133 14.30 -17.81 12.98
C LEU A 133 12.93 -17.39 13.47
N HIS A 134 12.83 -16.18 14.00
CA HIS A 134 11.56 -15.52 14.31
C HIS A 134 11.38 -14.33 13.40
N TYR A 135 10.22 -14.21 12.78
CA TYR A 135 9.86 -13.01 12.05
C TYR A 135 8.51 -12.48 12.50
N SER A 136 8.34 -11.18 12.43
CA SER A 136 7.08 -10.54 12.76
C SER A 136 6.88 -9.24 11.99
N ASN A 137 5.67 -9.04 11.54
CA ASN A 137 5.18 -7.79 11.00
C ASN A 137 3.71 -7.59 11.44
N ARG A 138 3.02 -6.58 10.92
CA ARG A 138 1.62 -6.30 11.29
C ARG A 138 0.63 -7.39 10.88
N GLN A 139 0.99 -8.27 9.94
CA GLN A 139 0.07 -9.21 9.32
C GLN A 139 0.41 -10.66 9.65
N GLN A 140 1.70 -10.95 9.83
CA GLN A 140 2.22 -12.29 10.02
C GLN A 140 3.27 -12.34 11.10
N LYS A 141 3.40 -13.48 11.70
CA LYS A 141 4.52 -13.87 12.55
C LYS A 141 4.75 -15.37 12.45
N GLY A 142 5.99 -15.77 12.58
CA GLY A 142 6.38 -17.18 12.60
C GLY A 142 7.65 -17.38 13.38
N THR A 143 7.85 -18.60 13.86
CA THR A 143 9.06 -19.05 14.53
C THR A 143 9.31 -20.49 14.15
N TYR A 144 10.44 -20.78 13.51
CA TYR A 144 10.80 -22.13 13.08
C TYR A 144 12.31 -22.34 13.09
N PRO A 145 12.78 -23.59 13.20
CA PRO A 145 14.19 -23.90 13.15
C PRO A 145 14.75 -23.72 11.75
N VAL A 146 15.97 -23.23 11.68
CA VAL A 146 16.77 -23.10 10.46
C VAL A 146 18.11 -23.80 10.67
N TYR A 147 18.66 -24.33 9.59
CA TYR A 147 19.84 -25.18 9.61
C TYR A 147 20.92 -24.64 8.67
N PRO A 148 22.20 -24.83 8.99
CA PRO A 148 23.27 -24.44 8.09
C PRO A 148 23.48 -25.49 6.98
N ASP A 149 24.10 -25.07 5.90
CA ASP A 149 24.72 -25.93 4.94
C ASP A 149 26.06 -26.51 5.50
N GLU A 150 26.76 -27.28 4.68
CA GLU A 150 28.07 -27.87 5.02
C GLU A 150 29.16 -26.85 5.34
N ASN A 151 29.00 -25.58 4.92
CA ASN A 151 29.92 -24.46 5.15
C ASN A 151 29.52 -23.60 6.37
N GLY A 152 28.46 -23.94 7.08
CA GLY A 152 27.95 -23.19 8.21
C GLY A 152 27.15 -21.95 7.80
N LEU A 153 26.68 -21.88 6.53
CA LEU A 153 25.81 -20.82 6.02
C LEU A 153 24.34 -21.20 6.23
N PHE A 154 23.60 -20.34 6.90
CA PHE A 154 22.17 -20.42 7.03
C PHE A 154 21.52 -19.55 5.95
N SER A 155 20.69 -20.12 5.12
CA SER A 155 19.96 -19.37 4.09
C SER A 155 18.58 -19.96 3.84
N GLY A 156 17.66 -19.14 3.38
CA GLY A 156 16.30 -19.53 3.05
C GLY A 156 15.44 -18.34 2.76
N GLU A 157 14.14 -18.57 2.65
CA GLU A 157 13.16 -17.53 2.34
C GLU A 157 12.02 -17.53 3.36
N ILE A 158 11.64 -16.34 3.80
CA ILE A 158 10.44 -16.08 4.57
C ILE A 158 9.38 -15.67 3.54
N LEU A 159 8.40 -16.51 3.28
CA LEU A 159 7.32 -16.23 2.34
C LEU A 159 6.35 -15.23 2.98
N LEU A 160 6.15 -14.11 2.32
CA LEU A 160 5.25 -13.05 2.79
C LEU A 160 4.24 -12.73 1.69
N PRO A 161 2.93 -12.73 1.99
CA PRO A 161 1.90 -12.42 0.99
C PRO A 161 2.09 -11.03 0.40
N ILE A 162 1.96 -10.93 -0.91
CA ILE A 162 2.15 -9.69 -1.70
C ILE A 162 0.98 -8.69 -1.51
N THR A 163 -0.09 -9.09 -0.89
CA THR A 163 -1.38 -8.38 -0.87
C THR A 163 -1.44 -7.12 0.00
N TYR A 164 -0.34 -6.73 0.60
CA TYR A 164 -0.31 -5.55 1.47
C TYR A 164 0.89 -4.66 1.16
N ALA A 165 0.66 -3.39 1.45
CA ALA A 165 1.68 -2.37 1.45
C ALA A 165 2.98 -2.80 2.16
N ARG A 166 4.08 -2.25 1.72
CA ARG A 166 5.41 -2.50 2.27
C ARG A 166 5.41 -2.46 3.79
N THR A 167 5.37 -3.63 4.38
CA THR A 167 5.33 -3.80 5.82
C THR A 167 6.75 -4.05 6.31
N LEU A 168 7.18 -3.26 7.29
CA LEU A 168 8.45 -3.51 7.97
C LEU A 168 8.35 -4.84 8.72
N THR A 169 9.16 -5.81 8.30
CA THR A 169 9.30 -7.11 8.93
C THR A 169 10.58 -7.13 9.75
N THR A 170 10.45 -7.43 11.02
CA THR A 170 11.58 -7.68 11.91
C THR A 170 11.90 -9.17 11.86
N VAL A 171 13.15 -9.50 11.59
CA VAL A 171 13.67 -10.88 11.59
C VAL A 171 14.69 -10.99 12.72
N GLN A 172 14.49 -11.94 13.61
CA GLN A 172 15.36 -12.24 14.73
C GLN A 172 15.90 -13.67 14.58
N ILE A 173 17.19 -13.83 14.79
CA ILE A 173 17.82 -15.13 14.93
C ILE A 173 17.99 -15.39 16.41
N LEU A 174 17.38 -16.47 16.88
CA LEU A 174 17.35 -16.83 18.31
C LEU A 174 18.11 -18.13 18.53
N SER A 175 18.65 -18.29 19.73
CA SER A 175 19.07 -19.60 20.21
C SER A 175 17.85 -20.54 20.38
N GLY A 176 18.07 -21.84 20.51
CA GLY A 176 16.99 -22.78 20.83
C GLY A 176 16.29 -22.52 22.17
N GLY A 177 16.92 -21.77 23.08
CA GLY A 177 16.35 -21.28 24.32
C GLY A 177 15.65 -19.93 24.21
N GLY A 178 15.52 -19.36 23.00
CA GLY A 178 14.78 -18.11 22.75
C GLY A 178 15.57 -16.82 22.95
N THR A 179 16.88 -16.88 23.21
CA THR A 179 17.71 -15.67 23.33
C THR A 179 18.02 -15.11 21.95
N THR A 180 17.76 -13.80 21.73
CA THR A 180 18.08 -13.11 20.49
C THR A 180 19.61 -13.00 20.31
N LEU A 181 20.10 -13.50 19.18
CA LEU A 181 21.52 -13.49 18.79
C LEU A 181 21.82 -12.45 17.73
N ALA A 182 20.84 -12.16 16.86
CA ALA A 182 20.90 -11.11 15.86
C ALA A 182 19.48 -10.64 15.51
N GLU A 183 19.37 -9.40 15.05
CA GLU A 183 18.12 -8.82 14.55
C GLU A 183 18.43 -7.97 13.33
N GLU A 184 17.58 -8.08 12.31
CA GLU A 184 17.60 -7.23 11.12
C GLU A 184 16.16 -6.90 10.70
N LYS A 185 15.99 -5.82 9.95
CA LYS A 185 14.68 -5.36 9.50
C LYS A 185 14.69 -5.08 8.01
N ALA A 186 13.69 -5.60 7.32
CA ALA A 186 13.48 -5.33 5.92
C ALA A 186 12.01 -4.98 5.63
N ARG A 187 11.79 -4.22 4.58
CA ARG A 187 10.42 -3.94 4.10
C ARG A 187 10.08 -4.90 2.99
N LYS A 188 8.94 -5.54 3.13
CA LYS A 188 8.31 -6.34 2.07
C LYS A 188 6.84 -5.98 2.01
N GLY A 189 6.31 -6.02 0.86
CA GLY A 189 4.89 -5.81 0.60
C GLY A 189 4.66 -5.48 -0.85
N TYR A 190 3.58 -4.78 -1.12
CA TYR A 190 3.26 -4.31 -2.44
C TYR A 190 4.47 -3.58 -3.06
N LEU A 191 4.99 -4.18 -4.11
CA LEU A 191 5.87 -3.45 -5.01
C LEU A 191 4.96 -2.51 -5.81
N ALA A 192 5.13 -1.22 -5.63
CA ALA A 192 4.54 -0.26 -6.55
C ALA A 192 4.86 -0.71 -7.98
N PRO A 193 3.97 -0.46 -8.95
CA PRO A 193 4.30 -0.72 -10.34
C PRO A 193 5.69 -0.14 -10.62
N GLU A 194 6.51 -0.92 -11.30
CA GLU A 194 7.88 -0.55 -11.57
C GLU A 194 7.93 0.86 -12.15
N ALA A 195 8.82 1.70 -11.63
CA ALA A 195 8.96 3.05 -12.11
C ALA A 195 9.33 3.01 -13.60
N VAL A 196 8.52 3.67 -14.42
CA VAL A 196 8.84 3.81 -15.84
C VAL A 196 10.00 4.78 -15.96
N PRO A 197 11.16 4.36 -16.51
CA PRO A 197 12.35 5.21 -16.60
C PRO A 197 12.11 6.45 -17.47
N SER A 198 12.78 7.52 -17.10
CA SER A 198 12.82 8.76 -17.89
C SER A 198 13.25 8.51 -19.35
N GLN A 199 12.54 9.15 -20.26
CA GLN A 199 12.86 9.24 -21.67
C GLN A 199 13.36 10.67 -22.00
N GLU A 200 13.72 10.94 -23.26
CA GLU A 200 13.99 12.32 -23.69
C GLU A 200 12.70 13.16 -23.61
N GLY A 201 12.81 14.35 -23.04
CA GLY A 201 11.69 15.27 -22.89
C GLY A 201 11.99 16.38 -21.88
N ARG A 202 11.10 17.36 -21.80
CA ARG A 202 11.29 18.54 -20.93
C ARG A 202 11.31 18.21 -19.42
N LEU A 203 10.81 17.02 -19.02
CA LEU A 203 10.84 16.51 -17.66
C LEU A 203 11.92 15.42 -17.47
N SER A 204 12.86 15.30 -18.40
CA SER A 204 13.95 14.33 -18.29
C SER A 204 14.76 14.57 -16.99
N GLY A 205 14.99 13.50 -16.24
CA GLY A 205 15.67 13.55 -14.94
C GLY A 205 14.77 13.87 -13.75
N ILE A 206 13.49 14.16 -13.95
CA ILE A 206 12.52 14.37 -12.87
C ILE A 206 11.80 13.06 -12.54
N THR A 207 11.73 12.73 -11.26
CA THR A 207 10.97 11.56 -10.74
C THR A 207 9.68 12.03 -10.06
N VAL A 208 8.54 11.57 -10.55
CA VAL A 208 7.21 11.93 -10.02
C VAL A 208 6.54 10.71 -9.42
N CYS A 209 6.07 10.83 -8.18
CA CYS A 209 5.17 9.85 -7.57
C CYS A 209 3.72 10.32 -7.69
N ILE A 210 2.87 9.51 -8.31
CA ILE A 210 1.42 9.73 -8.37
C ILE A 210 0.77 8.83 -7.32
N ASP A 211 -0.06 9.42 -6.46
CA ASP A 211 -0.81 8.72 -5.42
C ASP A 211 -2.33 8.87 -5.66
N PRO A 212 -2.97 7.93 -6.37
CA PRO A 212 -4.43 7.90 -6.47
C PRO A 212 -5.02 7.70 -5.08
N GLY A 213 -5.77 8.69 -4.59
CA GLY A 213 -6.37 8.68 -3.26
C GLY A 213 -7.33 7.52 -3.06
N HIS A 214 -7.59 7.21 -1.78
CA HIS A 214 -8.48 6.12 -1.38
C HIS A 214 -8.09 4.74 -1.93
N GLN A 215 -8.97 3.80 -1.78
CA GLN A 215 -8.94 2.42 -2.25
C GLN A 215 -10.32 1.85 -1.93
N GLU A 216 -10.72 0.77 -2.55
CA GLU A 216 -12.09 0.27 -2.53
C GLU A 216 -12.72 0.15 -1.14
N ASN A 217 -11.96 -0.29 -0.16
CA ASN A 217 -12.42 -0.39 1.22
C ASN A 217 -11.43 0.29 2.15
N GLY A 218 -11.85 1.41 2.73
CA GLY A 218 -11.05 2.15 3.69
C GLY A 218 -10.58 1.24 4.83
N ARG A 219 -9.28 1.22 5.08
CA ARG A 219 -8.73 0.51 6.22
C ARG A 219 -8.69 1.46 7.41
N PRO A 220 -9.40 1.19 8.50
CA PRO A 220 -9.34 2.01 9.70
C PRO A 220 -8.02 1.74 10.45
N VAL A 221 -6.90 2.16 9.86
CA VAL A 221 -5.60 2.15 10.52
C VAL A 221 -5.34 3.53 11.06
N SER A 222 -5.28 3.65 12.37
CA SER A 222 -4.89 4.90 13.02
C SER A 222 -3.42 5.18 12.74
N GLU A 223 -3.13 6.31 12.11
CA GLU A 223 -1.77 6.75 11.78
C GLU A 223 -1.42 8.02 12.56
N PRO A 224 -0.16 8.20 13.01
CA PRO A 224 0.29 9.49 13.52
C PRO A 224 0.12 10.58 12.47
N VAL A 225 -0.33 11.76 12.88
CA VAL A 225 -0.62 12.87 11.95
C VAL A 225 0.61 13.26 11.12
N GLY A 226 1.78 13.30 11.74
CA GLY A 226 3.03 13.60 11.03
C GLY A 226 4.22 13.75 11.99
N PRO A 227 5.45 13.73 11.48
CA PRO A 227 6.64 13.93 12.28
C PRO A 227 6.63 15.33 12.94
N GLY A 228 6.84 15.37 14.26
CA GLY A 228 6.79 16.62 15.04
C GLY A 228 5.37 17.14 15.32
N LEU A 229 4.32 16.46 14.86
CA LEU A 229 2.93 16.79 15.12
C LEU A 229 2.31 15.81 16.13
N SER A 230 1.42 16.31 16.98
CA SER A 230 0.69 15.49 17.94
C SER A 230 -0.61 14.95 17.35
N GLY A 231 -1.04 13.80 17.86
CA GLY A 231 -2.32 13.19 17.50
C GLY A 231 -2.20 12.03 16.51
N LYS A 232 -3.33 11.35 16.31
CA LYS A 232 -3.52 10.28 15.33
C LYS A 232 -4.83 10.52 14.59
N THR A 233 -4.87 10.14 13.34
CA THR A 233 -6.13 10.11 12.59
C THR A 233 -6.70 8.68 12.59
N ALA A 234 -8.00 8.56 12.60
CA ALA A 234 -8.66 7.34 12.16
C ALA A 234 -8.44 7.26 10.64
N GLY A 235 -7.64 6.33 10.17
CA GLY A 235 -7.20 6.17 8.77
C GLY A 235 -8.14 6.67 7.66
N SER A 236 -7.83 6.41 6.41
CA SER A 236 -8.64 6.84 5.27
C SER A 236 -10.08 6.28 5.36
N GLY A 237 -10.94 6.99 6.06
CA GLY A 237 -12.37 6.72 6.11
C GLY A 237 -13.09 7.57 5.05
N GLY A 238 -14.22 7.09 4.57
CA GLY A 238 -15.14 7.86 3.75
C GLY A 238 -14.59 8.22 2.36
N MET A 239 -15.07 7.52 1.37
CA MET A 239 -14.82 7.78 -0.03
C MET A 239 -16.01 8.52 -0.61
N ALA A 240 -15.77 9.58 -1.38
CA ALA A 240 -16.82 10.27 -2.09
C ALA A 240 -17.39 9.40 -3.23
N GLN A 241 -18.63 9.67 -3.59
CA GLN A 241 -19.30 9.06 -4.74
C GLN A 241 -19.97 10.13 -5.57
N GLY A 242 -19.84 10.02 -6.89
CA GLY A 242 -20.43 10.92 -7.84
C GLY A 242 -21.96 10.97 -7.72
N LYS A 243 -22.53 12.17 -7.74
CA LYS A 243 -23.97 12.40 -7.65
C LYS A 243 -24.71 11.95 -8.90
N PHE A 244 -24.08 12.09 -10.05
CA PHE A 244 -24.65 11.80 -11.36
C PHE A 244 -24.13 10.46 -11.91
N THR A 245 -22.80 10.27 -11.90
CA THR A 245 -22.18 9.08 -12.45
C THR A 245 -22.27 7.88 -11.52
N LEU A 246 -22.52 8.08 -10.24
CA LEU A 246 -22.49 7.08 -9.16
C LEU A 246 -21.13 6.38 -9.03
N ARG A 247 -20.08 6.95 -9.61
CA ARG A 247 -18.73 6.38 -9.57
C ARG A 247 -18.05 6.71 -8.26
N LYS A 248 -17.33 5.75 -7.75
CA LYS A 248 -16.51 5.91 -6.52
C LYS A 248 -15.31 6.82 -6.82
N GLU A 249 -14.94 7.68 -5.88
CA GLU A 249 -13.77 8.53 -5.97
C GLU A 249 -12.50 7.74 -6.31
N SER A 250 -12.29 6.60 -5.63
CA SER A 250 -11.12 5.76 -5.83
C SER A 250 -10.93 5.27 -7.28
N ILE A 251 -12.02 5.06 -8.01
CA ILE A 251 -12.01 4.68 -9.44
C ILE A 251 -11.69 5.90 -10.30
N VAL A 252 -12.37 7.03 -10.05
CA VAL A 252 -12.20 8.25 -10.84
C VAL A 252 -10.75 8.75 -10.75
N VAL A 253 -10.19 8.85 -9.53
CA VAL A 253 -8.80 9.31 -9.35
C VAL A 253 -7.77 8.33 -9.88
N LEU A 254 -8.07 7.02 -9.90
CA LEU A 254 -7.19 6.01 -10.49
C LEU A 254 -7.11 6.20 -12.02
N GLU A 255 -8.23 6.40 -12.69
CA GLU A 255 -8.25 6.65 -14.12
C GLU A 255 -7.48 7.92 -14.49
N ILE A 256 -7.72 9.03 -13.77
CA ILE A 256 -6.98 10.28 -13.98
C ILE A 256 -5.48 10.07 -13.72
N ALA A 257 -5.12 9.29 -12.69
CA ALA A 257 -3.73 8.96 -12.40
C ALA A 257 -3.04 8.20 -13.53
N MET A 258 -3.75 7.29 -14.20
CA MET A 258 -3.21 6.56 -15.35
C MET A 258 -2.99 7.48 -16.55
N VAL A 259 -3.93 8.41 -16.83
CA VAL A 259 -3.76 9.43 -17.88
C VAL A 259 -2.59 10.36 -17.56
N LEU A 260 -2.47 10.81 -16.31
CA LEU A 260 -1.35 11.65 -15.85
C LEU A 260 -0.01 10.91 -15.95
N ARG A 261 0.04 9.63 -15.58
CA ARG A 261 1.24 8.80 -15.73
C ARG A 261 1.73 8.82 -17.17
N ASP A 262 0.83 8.53 -18.11
CA ASP A 262 1.18 8.45 -19.53
C ASP A 262 1.62 9.82 -20.07
N GLU A 263 0.99 10.91 -19.62
CA GLU A 263 1.38 12.27 -19.97
C GLU A 263 2.77 12.65 -19.44
N LEU A 264 3.07 12.35 -18.17
CA LEU A 264 4.39 12.63 -17.57
C LEU A 264 5.50 11.81 -18.24
N ILE A 265 5.25 10.53 -18.54
CA ILE A 265 6.19 9.67 -19.28
C ILE A 265 6.46 10.25 -20.67
N ARG A 266 5.40 10.68 -21.38
CA ARG A 266 5.53 11.32 -22.70
C ARG A 266 6.38 12.58 -22.66
N GLN A 267 6.39 13.29 -21.53
CA GLN A 267 7.22 14.48 -21.31
C GLN A 267 8.62 14.15 -20.75
N GLY A 268 8.97 12.89 -20.57
CA GLY A 268 10.30 12.44 -20.17
C GLY A 268 10.50 12.21 -18.67
N ALA A 269 9.48 12.31 -17.83
CA ALA A 269 9.62 12.04 -16.41
C ALA A 269 9.78 10.53 -16.11
N THR A 270 10.50 10.22 -15.04
CA THR A 270 10.41 8.92 -14.37
C THR A 270 9.15 8.93 -13.50
N VAL A 271 8.27 7.96 -13.67
CA VAL A 271 6.98 7.95 -12.96
C VAL A 271 6.80 6.66 -12.17
N VAL A 272 6.41 6.80 -10.91
CA VAL A 272 5.88 5.73 -10.07
C VAL A 272 4.46 6.05 -9.66
N ILE A 273 3.60 5.05 -9.60
CA ILE A 273 2.23 5.16 -9.10
C ILE A 273 2.08 4.31 -7.84
N THR A 274 1.46 4.85 -6.79
CA THR A 274 1.37 4.10 -5.50
C THR A 274 0.44 2.90 -5.59
N ARG A 275 -0.57 2.94 -6.44
CA ARG A 275 -1.47 1.82 -6.75
C ARG A 275 -1.96 1.89 -8.19
N ASP A 276 -2.13 0.74 -8.82
CA ASP A 276 -2.70 0.57 -10.15
C ASP A 276 -4.02 -0.22 -10.15
N LYS A 277 -4.49 -0.60 -8.97
CA LYS A 277 -5.73 -1.36 -8.75
C LYS A 277 -6.51 -0.79 -7.57
N GLU A 278 -7.83 -1.03 -7.57
CA GLU A 278 -8.72 -0.67 -6.46
C GLU A 278 -8.38 -1.44 -5.17
N ALA A 279 -8.02 -2.71 -5.31
CA ALA A 279 -7.81 -3.65 -4.21
C ALA A 279 -6.52 -3.47 -3.41
N GLN A 280 -5.77 -2.41 -3.64
CA GLN A 280 -4.49 -2.20 -2.98
C GLN A 280 -4.64 -1.37 -1.71
N PHE A 281 -4.48 -2.03 -0.56
CA PHE A 281 -4.63 -1.42 0.76
C PHE A 281 -3.34 -0.78 1.25
N LEU A 282 -3.17 0.50 0.95
CA LEU A 282 -2.06 1.31 1.38
C LEU A 282 -2.49 2.30 2.46
N THR A 283 -1.76 2.35 3.58
CA THR A 283 -1.86 3.46 4.52
C THR A 283 -1.19 4.71 3.94
N ASN A 284 -1.49 5.89 4.50
CA ASN A 284 -0.85 7.13 4.03
C ASN A 284 0.67 7.11 4.18
N MET A 285 1.18 6.55 5.29
CA MET A 285 2.62 6.41 5.50
C MET A 285 3.28 5.48 4.49
N GLU A 286 2.61 4.40 4.11
CA GLU A 286 3.10 3.46 3.11
C GLU A 286 3.15 4.08 1.71
N ARG A 287 2.17 4.91 1.35
CA ARG A 287 2.18 5.70 0.09
C ARG A 287 3.39 6.65 0.03
N CYS A 288 3.69 7.33 1.14
CA CYS A 288 4.87 8.18 1.23
C CYS A 288 6.18 7.38 1.16
N ALA A 289 6.22 6.18 1.77
CA ALA A 289 7.39 5.33 1.72
C ALA A 289 7.71 4.85 0.29
N ILE A 290 6.70 4.61 -0.54
CA ILE A 290 6.87 4.30 -1.97
C ILE A 290 7.54 5.48 -2.68
N ALA A 291 7.05 6.70 -2.47
CA ALA A 291 7.63 7.90 -3.08
C ALA A 291 9.08 8.14 -2.63
N GLU A 292 9.37 7.92 -1.34
CA GLU A 292 10.73 8.06 -0.78
C GLU A 292 11.69 7.04 -1.38
N GLU A 293 11.26 5.82 -1.53
CA GLU A 293 12.11 4.72 -2.01
C GLU A 293 12.60 4.91 -3.44
N VAL A 294 11.75 5.46 -4.31
CA VAL A 294 12.13 5.77 -5.69
C VAL A 294 12.85 7.12 -5.83
N GLY A 295 13.06 7.81 -4.71
CA GLY A 295 13.67 9.15 -4.74
C GLY A 295 12.82 10.18 -5.47
N ALA A 296 11.50 10.16 -5.31
CA ALA A 296 10.62 11.09 -6.00
C ALA A 296 10.95 12.55 -5.67
N ASP A 297 11.05 13.39 -6.70
CA ASP A 297 11.25 14.83 -6.58
C ASP A 297 9.97 15.55 -6.20
N ILE A 298 8.81 15.01 -6.59
CA ILE A 298 7.48 15.57 -6.37
C ILE A 298 6.48 14.42 -6.18
N MET A 299 5.57 14.57 -5.22
CA MET A 299 4.44 13.65 -5.01
C MET A 299 3.12 14.35 -5.23
N LEU A 300 2.29 13.83 -6.13
CA LEU A 300 0.94 14.31 -6.42
C LEU A 300 -0.09 13.30 -5.88
N ARG A 301 -0.90 13.73 -4.93
CA ARG A 301 -1.96 12.93 -4.31
C ARG A 301 -3.31 13.36 -4.86
N LEU A 302 -3.95 12.51 -5.63
CA LEU A 302 -5.17 12.83 -6.37
C LEU A 302 -6.42 12.45 -5.57
N HIS A 303 -7.31 13.40 -5.41
CA HIS A 303 -8.58 13.27 -4.70
C HIS A 303 -9.71 14.02 -5.44
N CYS A 304 -10.94 13.77 -5.05
CA CYS A 304 -12.11 14.52 -5.47
C CYS A 304 -12.96 14.85 -4.25
N ASP A 305 -13.21 16.13 -4.03
CA ASP A 305 -13.95 16.62 -2.87
C ASP A 305 -15.46 16.30 -2.95
N THR A 306 -16.11 16.40 -1.82
CA THR A 306 -17.57 16.39 -1.70
C THR A 306 -18.02 17.39 -0.65
N ARG A 307 -19.14 18.07 -0.90
CA ARG A 307 -19.74 19.03 0.02
C ARG A 307 -21.27 18.85 0.01
N GLU A 308 -21.91 19.32 1.06
CA GLU A 308 -23.39 19.37 1.10
C GLU A 308 -23.96 20.22 -0.04
N SER A 309 -23.28 21.34 -0.37
CA SER A 309 -23.67 22.21 -1.48
C SER A 309 -23.23 21.64 -2.82
N ALA A 310 -24.17 21.24 -3.65
CA ALA A 310 -23.95 20.84 -5.04
C ALA A 310 -23.47 22.00 -5.96
N LYS A 311 -23.39 23.23 -5.46
CA LYS A 311 -22.95 24.42 -6.23
C LYS A 311 -21.44 24.64 -6.13
N LYS A 312 -20.74 23.96 -5.21
CA LYS A 312 -19.27 24.06 -5.11
C LYS A 312 -18.63 23.36 -6.30
N TYR A 313 -17.61 24.02 -6.86
CA TYR A 313 -16.82 23.53 -7.99
C TYR A 313 -15.41 24.11 -7.94
N GLY A 314 -14.50 23.55 -8.73
CA GLY A 314 -13.14 24.03 -8.90
C GLY A 314 -12.09 23.13 -8.22
N ILE A 315 -10.82 23.48 -8.41
CA ILE A 315 -9.66 22.72 -7.99
C ILE A 315 -9.10 23.28 -6.68
N SER A 316 -8.81 22.42 -5.70
CA SER A 316 -8.18 22.86 -4.46
C SER A 316 -6.90 22.07 -4.20
N ILE A 317 -5.85 22.76 -3.73
CA ILE A 317 -4.57 22.15 -3.42
C ILE A 317 -4.25 22.36 -1.94
N TYR A 318 -3.93 21.26 -1.27
CA TYR A 318 -3.53 21.25 0.13
C TYR A 318 -2.06 20.86 0.24
N THR A 319 -1.30 21.68 0.98
CA THR A 319 0.12 21.48 1.24
C THR A 319 0.40 21.41 2.73
N PRO A 320 1.39 20.63 3.20
CA PRO A 320 1.80 20.63 4.61
C PRO A 320 2.62 21.88 4.94
N PHE A 321 2.84 22.17 6.22
CA PHE A 321 3.74 23.27 6.61
C PHE A 321 4.40 23.17 7.98
N ARG A 322 3.88 22.39 8.94
CA ARG A 322 4.42 22.29 10.31
C ARG A 322 5.10 20.97 10.63
N SER A 323 4.89 19.91 9.84
CA SER A 323 5.61 18.67 10.07
C SER A 323 7.11 18.88 9.89
N THR A 324 7.92 18.14 10.64
CA THR A 324 9.39 18.23 10.53
C THR A 324 9.88 17.94 9.11
N TYR A 325 9.24 17.00 8.42
CA TYR A 325 9.59 16.67 7.05
C TYR A 325 9.20 17.79 6.08
N ALA A 326 8.00 18.36 6.23
CA ALA A 326 7.59 19.48 5.40
C ALA A 326 8.55 20.68 5.55
N GLN A 327 8.93 21.03 6.79
CA GLN A 327 9.87 22.14 7.05
C GLN A 327 11.27 21.89 6.46
N ALA A 328 11.69 20.64 6.36
CA ALA A 328 12.96 20.29 5.72
C ALA A 328 12.91 20.45 4.18
N VAL A 329 11.71 20.36 3.57
CA VAL A 329 11.51 20.52 2.13
C VAL A 329 11.39 21.98 1.72
N ALA A 330 10.53 22.74 2.39
CA ALA A 330 10.31 24.16 2.13
C ALA A 330 9.59 24.84 3.30
N ASP A 331 9.71 26.15 3.40
CA ASP A 331 8.89 26.94 4.30
C ASP A 331 7.46 27.12 3.75
N LYS A 332 6.60 27.75 4.55
CA LYS A 332 5.20 28.01 4.17
C LYS A 332 5.03 28.82 2.89
N HIS A 333 6.00 29.71 2.59
CA HIS A 333 5.94 30.56 1.38
C HIS A 333 6.32 29.75 0.15
N GLY A 334 7.37 28.91 0.24
CA GLY A 334 7.76 27.99 -0.80
C GLY A 334 6.66 26.98 -1.15
N TYR A 335 6.02 26.37 -0.15
CA TYR A 335 4.88 25.48 -0.41
C TYR A 335 3.69 26.19 -1.06
N ARG A 336 3.35 27.40 -0.59
CA ARG A 336 2.27 28.18 -1.22
C ARG A 336 2.61 28.55 -2.65
N HIS A 337 3.87 28.93 -2.92
CA HIS A 337 4.32 29.26 -4.27
C HIS A 337 4.23 28.06 -5.21
N MET A 338 4.80 26.92 -4.83
CA MET A 338 4.72 25.69 -5.63
C MET A 338 3.27 25.23 -5.85
N GLY A 339 2.42 25.31 -4.82
CA GLY A 339 1.00 25.00 -4.95
C GLY A 339 0.29 25.93 -5.94
N ASN A 340 0.63 27.22 -5.97
CA ASN A 340 0.04 28.17 -6.92
C ASN A 340 0.53 27.92 -8.36
N LEU A 341 1.79 27.54 -8.56
CA LEU A 341 2.29 27.12 -9.88
C LEU A 341 1.45 25.97 -10.43
N LEU A 342 1.27 24.92 -9.62
CA LEU A 342 0.46 23.76 -9.98
C LEU A 342 -1.00 24.13 -10.24
N LEU A 343 -1.64 24.88 -9.34
CA LEU A 343 -3.03 25.28 -9.48
C LEU A 343 -3.28 26.13 -10.73
N ASN A 344 -2.40 27.11 -10.99
CA ASN A 344 -2.55 28.01 -12.14
C ASN A 344 -2.42 27.25 -13.47
N ALA A 345 -1.44 26.34 -13.57
CA ALA A 345 -1.27 25.48 -14.74
C ALA A 345 -2.52 24.61 -14.99
N MET A 346 -3.06 23.99 -13.94
CA MET A 346 -4.27 23.18 -14.03
C MET A 346 -5.49 24.00 -14.44
N LYS A 347 -5.73 25.16 -13.80
CA LYS A 347 -6.86 26.05 -14.15
C LYS A 347 -6.76 26.53 -15.59
N GLN A 348 -5.57 26.88 -16.06
CA GLN A 348 -5.34 27.27 -17.44
C GLN A 348 -5.68 26.15 -18.42
N SER A 349 -5.25 24.93 -18.12
CA SER A 349 -5.49 23.77 -18.98
C SER A 349 -6.98 23.42 -19.11
N VAL A 350 -7.74 23.46 -18.01
CA VAL A 350 -9.18 23.17 -18.03
C VAL A 350 -10.05 24.37 -18.39
N GLY A 351 -9.45 25.55 -18.66
CA GLY A 351 -10.18 26.76 -19.03
C GLY A 351 -10.92 27.44 -17.88
N TYR A 352 -10.52 27.22 -16.62
CA TYR A 352 -11.11 27.91 -15.49
C TYR A 352 -10.56 29.33 -15.32
N GLU A 353 -11.42 30.26 -14.87
CA GLU A 353 -10.99 31.59 -14.48
C GLU A 353 -9.96 31.53 -13.34
N GLN A 354 -8.98 32.41 -13.32
CA GLN A 354 -7.92 32.48 -12.30
C GLN A 354 -8.41 33.22 -11.03
N THR A 355 -9.50 32.75 -10.43
CA THR A 355 -10.13 33.30 -9.21
C THR A 355 -10.19 32.25 -8.10
N ASP A 356 -10.35 32.69 -6.85
CA ASP A 356 -10.52 31.76 -5.70
C ASP A 356 -11.84 30.98 -5.78
N ALA A 357 -12.79 31.44 -6.58
CA ALA A 357 -14.03 30.70 -6.81
C ALA A 357 -13.82 29.38 -7.56
N THR A 358 -12.78 29.32 -8.43
CA THR A 358 -12.43 28.15 -9.24
C THR A 358 -11.28 27.35 -8.66
N GLY A 359 -10.72 27.75 -7.50
CA GLY A 359 -9.71 26.99 -6.79
C GLY A 359 -8.79 27.84 -5.92
N PHE A 360 -8.16 27.19 -4.95
CA PHE A 360 -7.27 27.81 -3.98
C PHE A 360 -6.16 26.86 -3.50
N VAL A 361 -5.10 27.45 -2.93
CA VAL A 361 -4.04 26.70 -2.24
C VAL A 361 -4.15 26.95 -0.75
N THR A 362 -4.26 25.87 0.04
CA THR A 362 -4.34 25.92 1.50
C THR A 362 -3.19 25.14 2.15
N LEU A 363 -2.55 25.76 3.13
CA LEU A 363 -1.61 25.10 4.02
C LEU A 363 -2.41 24.36 5.11
N SER A 364 -2.23 23.05 5.21
CA SER A 364 -2.99 22.21 6.15
C SER A 364 -2.19 20.99 6.60
N ASP A 365 -2.10 20.81 7.90
CA ASP A 365 -1.46 19.62 8.51
C ASP A 365 -2.48 18.53 8.87
N GLN A 366 -3.69 18.59 8.33
CA GLN A 366 -4.71 17.55 8.56
C GLN A 366 -4.46 16.27 7.74
N PHE A 367 -3.67 16.36 6.69
CA PHE A 367 -3.45 15.26 5.75
C PHE A 367 -2.17 14.49 6.08
N VAL A 368 -2.34 13.29 6.63
CA VAL A 368 -1.23 12.42 7.06
C VAL A 368 -0.20 12.21 5.96
N GLY A 369 -0.62 11.85 4.75
CA GLY A 369 0.30 11.61 3.65
C GLY A 369 1.12 12.83 3.26
N ASN A 370 0.53 14.04 3.30
CA ASN A 370 1.29 15.25 3.05
C ASN A 370 2.36 15.49 4.12
N ASN A 371 2.03 15.21 5.39
CA ASN A 371 2.92 15.44 6.52
C ASN A 371 4.08 14.44 6.61
N TRP A 372 3.90 13.22 6.08
CA TRP A 372 4.92 12.17 6.08
C TRP A 372 5.80 12.15 4.83
N ALA A 373 5.46 12.93 3.81
CA ALA A 373 6.27 13.06 2.61
C ALA A 373 7.58 13.81 2.89
N LYS A 374 8.69 13.30 2.35
CA LYS A 374 10.04 13.90 2.44
C LYS A 374 10.41 14.70 1.18
N MET A 375 9.47 14.88 0.27
CA MET A 375 9.56 15.68 -0.94
C MET A 375 8.37 16.64 -1.02
N PRO A 376 8.36 17.64 -1.90
CA PRO A 376 7.16 18.43 -2.18
C PRO A 376 5.97 17.52 -2.44
N CYS A 377 4.92 17.67 -1.64
CA CYS A 377 3.74 16.83 -1.70
C CYS A 377 2.48 17.70 -1.73
N PHE A 378 1.60 17.41 -2.70
CA PHE A 378 0.39 18.17 -2.95
C PHE A 378 -0.80 17.22 -2.98
N LEU A 379 -1.74 17.39 -2.04
CA LEU A 379 -3.04 16.76 -2.17
C LEU A 379 -3.92 17.67 -3.03
N ILE A 380 -4.40 17.13 -4.14
CA ILE A 380 -5.14 17.85 -5.17
C ILE A 380 -6.57 17.33 -5.16
N GLU A 381 -7.50 18.18 -4.79
CA GLU A 381 -8.93 17.97 -5.03
C GLU A 381 -9.23 18.43 -6.45
N LEU A 382 -9.40 17.50 -7.37
CA LEU A 382 -9.53 17.73 -8.82
C LEU A 382 -10.85 18.38 -9.22
N GLY A 383 -11.83 18.39 -8.34
CA GLY A 383 -13.19 18.91 -8.47
C GLY A 383 -14.10 18.26 -7.44
N PHE A 384 -15.40 18.56 -7.52
CA PHE A 384 -16.40 18.13 -6.55
C PHE A 384 -17.33 17.06 -7.14
N LEU A 385 -17.25 15.83 -6.65
CA LEU A 385 -18.18 14.75 -7.01
C LEU A 385 -19.63 15.02 -6.53
N SER A 386 -19.82 15.95 -5.60
CA SER A 386 -21.13 16.46 -5.20
C SER A 386 -21.75 17.42 -6.21
N ASN A 387 -20.98 17.99 -7.13
CA ASN A 387 -21.45 18.84 -8.22
C ASN A 387 -21.70 17.99 -9.48
N THR A 388 -22.93 17.94 -9.95
CA THR A 388 -23.33 17.07 -11.08
C THR A 388 -22.54 17.32 -12.36
N HIS A 389 -22.18 18.58 -12.62
CA HIS A 389 -21.40 18.94 -13.80
C HIS A 389 -19.94 18.49 -13.69
N GLU A 390 -19.29 18.74 -12.54
CA GLU A 390 -17.91 18.29 -12.33
C GLU A 390 -17.79 16.78 -12.23
N ASP A 391 -18.73 16.09 -11.58
CA ASP A 391 -18.78 14.62 -11.55
C ASP A 391 -18.80 14.02 -12.96
N PHE A 392 -19.60 14.63 -13.87
CA PHE A 392 -19.57 14.23 -15.29
C PHE A 392 -18.22 14.52 -15.95
N LEU A 393 -17.67 15.73 -15.76
CA LEU A 393 -16.38 16.13 -16.33
C LEU A 393 -15.21 15.24 -15.83
N LEU A 394 -15.14 14.98 -14.52
CA LEU A 394 -14.10 14.13 -13.92
C LEU A 394 -14.14 12.69 -14.45
N SER A 395 -15.28 12.25 -14.91
CA SER A 395 -15.45 10.94 -15.54
C SER A 395 -15.27 10.96 -17.07
N HIS A 396 -15.03 12.14 -17.67
CA HIS A 396 -14.93 12.28 -19.12
C HIS A 396 -13.46 12.29 -19.60
N PRO A 397 -13.05 11.41 -20.55
CA PRO A 397 -11.65 11.25 -20.96
C PRO A 397 -10.96 12.55 -21.39
N HIS A 398 -11.66 13.43 -22.12
CA HIS A 398 -11.08 14.71 -22.56
C HIS A 398 -10.75 15.63 -21.37
N HIS A 399 -11.61 15.70 -20.37
CA HIS A 399 -11.35 16.52 -19.18
C HIS A 399 -10.24 15.93 -18.32
N GLN A 400 -10.19 14.60 -18.21
CA GLN A 400 -9.08 13.88 -17.55
C GLN A 400 -7.73 14.17 -18.22
N GLN A 401 -7.72 14.25 -19.57
CA GLN A 401 -6.53 14.65 -20.32
C GLN A 401 -6.11 16.09 -20.02
N LEU A 402 -7.04 17.05 -20.03
CA LEU A 402 -6.75 18.45 -19.69
C LEU A 402 -6.22 18.60 -18.26
N LEU A 403 -6.82 17.93 -17.29
CA LEU A 403 -6.31 17.91 -15.91
C LEU A 403 -4.87 17.37 -15.85
N SER A 404 -4.59 16.29 -16.58
CA SER A 404 -3.27 15.66 -16.63
C SER A 404 -2.21 16.56 -17.28
N GLU A 405 -2.55 17.23 -18.37
CA GLU A 405 -1.70 18.23 -19.04
C GLU A 405 -1.38 19.39 -18.10
N GLY A 406 -2.39 19.91 -17.39
CA GLY A 406 -2.21 20.97 -16.40
C GLY A 406 -1.34 20.54 -15.22
N MET A 407 -1.50 19.33 -14.72
CA MET A 407 -0.64 18.79 -13.65
C MET A 407 0.80 18.60 -14.14
N ALA A 408 1.01 18.08 -15.34
CA ALA A 408 2.34 17.92 -15.93
C ALA A 408 3.04 19.27 -16.15
N GLN A 409 2.31 20.30 -16.60
CA GLN A 409 2.84 21.67 -16.68
C GLN A 409 3.23 22.19 -15.29
N GLY A 410 2.38 22.01 -14.28
CA GLY A 410 2.68 22.42 -12.92
C GLY A 410 3.89 21.70 -12.31
N VAL A 411 4.10 20.43 -12.64
CA VAL A 411 5.33 19.68 -12.28
C VAL A 411 6.56 20.33 -12.92
N TYR A 412 6.49 20.66 -14.19
CA TYR A 412 7.58 21.37 -14.89
C TYR A 412 7.91 22.71 -14.24
N ASP A 413 6.90 23.53 -13.96
CA ASP A 413 7.08 24.84 -13.33
C ASP A 413 7.67 24.73 -11.91
N ILE A 414 7.26 23.72 -11.13
CA ILE A 414 7.83 23.43 -9.81
C ILE A 414 9.29 22.97 -9.95
N ALA A 415 9.61 22.11 -10.93
CA ALA A 415 10.96 21.62 -11.15
C ALA A 415 11.91 22.77 -11.55
N LEU A 416 11.47 23.70 -12.39
CA LEU A 416 12.20 24.93 -12.70
C LEU A 416 12.41 25.80 -11.46
N TYR A 417 11.36 26.07 -10.69
CA TYR A 417 11.43 26.86 -9.45
C TYR A 417 12.43 26.27 -8.45
N ARG A 418 12.51 24.94 -8.37
CA ARG A 418 13.43 24.24 -7.49
C ARG A 418 14.84 24.11 -8.04
N GLY A 419 15.10 24.54 -9.26
CA GLY A 419 16.41 24.41 -9.94
C GLY A 419 16.76 22.97 -10.30
N LEU A 420 15.77 22.09 -10.43
CA LEU A 420 15.96 20.70 -10.87
C LEU A 420 16.09 20.60 -12.40
N LEU A 421 15.56 21.59 -13.10
CA LEU A 421 15.67 21.76 -14.54
C LEU A 421 16.30 23.11 -14.86
N SER A 422 17.03 23.19 -15.96
CA SER A 422 17.49 24.47 -16.54
C SER A 422 16.38 25.03 -17.42
N GLY A 423 16.06 26.31 -17.26
CA GLY A 423 15.18 26.98 -18.23
C GLY A 423 15.86 27.00 -19.62
N GLU A 424 15.07 26.77 -20.65
CA GLU A 424 15.51 26.97 -22.03
C GLU A 424 15.80 28.44 -22.33
#